data_d0f9537148df9d4016e06fdf15564c26
#
_entry.id   d0f9537148df9d4016e06fdf15564c26
#
_cell.length_a   1.000
_cell.length_b   1.000
_cell.length_c   1.000
_cell.angle_alpha   90.00
_cell.angle_beta   90.00
_cell.angle_gamma   90.00
#
_symmetry.space_group_name_H-M   'P 1'
#
loop_
_entity.id
_entity.type
_entity.pdbx_description
1 polymer ?
#
loop_
_entity_poly.entity_id
_entity_poly.type
_entity_poly.pdbx_seq_one_letter_code
_entity_poly.pdbx_strand_id
1 'polypeptide(L)'
;VEVYGDGGNPVVDKSEFILSLFEQLDRGGIGPLQKSIIDRCVDAVYAAYKRGGPVPTLRVLREKLLAQPEEEARDLALALELFTTGSLDIFGHESTVDLDKRIVVFDIHGLGEQLKPTGLLVITDTILNRVTLNWKKGKRTHIFIDEFHVVFENEQSGIFFNSAWRQFRKRNGYPTAITQNVEYLLDSVQASTMLSNSEFVVMLNQAFSDRAKLSKLLNISDEQMSYVTNADAGCGLIKYLSLIHISEP
;
A
#
# COMPACT_ATOMS: atom_id res chain seq x y z
N VAL A 1 -3.02 -19.48 5.58
CA VAL A 1 -3.76 -18.42 4.90
C VAL A 1 -5.23 -18.67 5.16
N GLU A 2 -5.81 -17.99 6.15
CA GLU A 2 -7.24 -18.00 6.35
C GLU A 2 -7.91 -17.33 5.15
N VAL A 3 -9.04 -17.87 4.71
CA VAL A 3 -9.83 -17.35 3.59
C VAL A 3 -10.39 -15.97 4.00
N TYR A 4 -9.85 -14.91 3.44
CA TYR A 4 -10.29 -13.54 3.70
C TYR A 4 -11.41 -13.21 2.73
N GLY A 5 -12.65 -13.21 3.16
CA GLY A 5 -13.74 -12.94 2.24
C GLY A 5 -14.75 -11.96 2.82
N ASP A 6 -14.92 -10.88 2.13
CA ASP A 6 -16.19 -10.25 1.80
C ASP A 6 -16.80 -10.95 0.58
N GLY A 7 -16.49 -12.26 0.37
CA GLY A 7 -16.77 -13.04 -0.84
C GLY A 7 -15.63 -13.08 -1.86
N GLY A 8 -14.53 -12.36 -1.66
CA GLY A 8 -13.34 -12.39 -2.52
C GLY A 8 -12.49 -13.66 -2.33
N ASN A 9 -11.81 -14.07 -3.39
CA ASN A 9 -10.84 -15.15 -3.33
C ASN A 9 -9.50 -14.57 -2.84
N PRO A 10 -8.98 -14.98 -1.67
CA PRO A 10 -7.71 -14.44 -1.12
C PRO A 10 -6.49 -14.76 -2.00
N VAL A 11 -6.58 -15.74 -2.89
CA VAL A 11 -5.52 -16.01 -3.87
C VAL A 11 -5.47 -14.90 -4.91
N VAL A 12 -6.61 -14.30 -5.27
CA VAL A 12 -6.68 -13.14 -6.20
C VAL A 12 -5.97 -11.94 -5.60
N ASP A 13 -6.22 -11.61 -4.32
CA ASP A 13 -5.54 -10.51 -3.63
C ASP A 13 -4.01 -10.72 -3.62
N LYS A 14 -3.57 -11.97 -3.47
CA LYS A 14 -2.14 -12.33 -3.53
C LYS A 14 -1.57 -12.32 -4.94
N SER A 15 -2.34 -12.72 -5.94
CA SER A 15 -1.95 -12.56 -7.34
C SER A 15 -1.75 -11.07 -7.68
N GLU A 16 -2.67 -10.18 -7.27
CA GLU A 16 -2.52 -8.73 -7.47
C GLU A 16 -1.27 -8.17 -6.79
N PHE A 17 -0.98 -8.59 -5.56
CA PHE A 17 0.25 -8.20 -4.86
C PHE A 17 1.50 -8.66 -5.62
N ILE A 18 1.55 -9.93 -6.06
CA ILE A 18 2.69 -10.48 -6.80
C ILE A 18 2.83 -9.81 -8.18
N LEU A 19 1.73 -9.52 -8.87
CA LEU A 19 1.75 -8.76 -10.12
C LEU A 19 2.36 -7.37 -9.91
N SER A 20 1.94 -6.65 -8.86
CA SER A 20 2.50 -5.34 -8.51
C SER A 20 3.99 -5.41 -8.17
N LEU A 21 4.44 -6.50 -7.53
CA LEU A 21 5.85 -6.73 -7.25
C LEU A 21 6.64 -6.89 -8.56
N PHE A 22 6.18 -7.71 -9.49
CA PHE A 22 6.85 -7.90 -10.78
C PHE A 22 6.83 -6.64 -11.65
N GLU A 23 5.74 -5.89 -11.66
CA GLU A 23 5.67 -4.59 -12.36
C GLU A 23 6.66 -3.57 -11.79
N GLN A 24 7.01 -3.69 -10.53
CA GLN A 24 8.03 -2.86 -9.89
C GLN A 24 9.45 -3.33 -10.21
N LEU A 25 9.68 -4.64 -10.34
CA LEU A 25 10.99 -5.22 -10.64
C LEU A 25 11.37 -5.03 -12.12
N ASP A 26 10.40 -5.06 -13.01
CA ASP A 26 10.60 -4.83 -14.45
C ASP A 26 10.12 -3.41 -14.83
N ARG A 27 11.10 -2.52 -15.06
CA ARG A 27 10.82 -1.13 -15.50
C ARG A 27 10.09 -1.03 -16.83
N GLY A 28 10.13 -2.07 -17.65
CA GLY A 28 9.41 -2.17 -18.92
C GLY A 28 7.94 -2.59 -18.72
N GLY A 29 7.59 -3.01 -17.53
CA GLY A 29 6.30 -3.62 -17.19
C GLY A 29 6.18 -5.04 -17.69
N ILE A 30 5.26 -5.81 -17.09
CA ILE A 30 5.00 -7.21 -17.43
C ILE A 30 3.86 -7.33 -18.45
N GLY A 31 4.10 -8.14 -19.50
CA GLY A 31 3.15 -8.40 -20.57
C GLY A 31 2.03 -9.39 -20.16
N PRO A 32 0.99 -9.54 -21.02
CA PRO A 32 -0.14 -10.42 -20.71
C PRO A 32 0.24 -11.89 -20.49
N LEU A 33 1.25 -12.40 -21.22
CA LEU A 33 1.75 -13.77 -21.05
C LEU A 33 2.38 -13.95 -19.67
N GLN A 34 3.26 -13.05 -19.28
CA GLN A 34 3.90 -13.05 -17.97
C GLN A 34 2.86 -12.96 -16.84
N LYS A 35 1.83 -12.10 -16.98
CA LYS A 35 0.73 -11.99 -16.01
C LYS A 35 0.00 -13.33 -15.84
N SER A 36 -0.29 -14.02 -16.94
CA SER A 36 -0.95 -15.34 -16.91
C SER A 36 -0.08 -16.41 -16.25
N ILE A 37 1.24 -16.39 -16.49
CA ILE A 37 2.19 -17.32 -15.87
C ILE A 37 2.26 -17.06 -14.35
N ILE A 38 2.36 -15.80 -13.94
CA ILE A 38 2.39 -15.42 -12.53
C ILE A 38 1.12 -15.90 -11.81
N ASP A 39 -0.05 -15.57 -12.34
CA ASP A 39 -1.34 -15.95 -11.74
C ASP A 39 -1.46 -17.47 -11.58
N ARG A 40 -1.17 -18.24 -12.63
CA ARG A 40 -1.15 -19.71 -12.61
C ARG A 40 -0.19 -20.25 -11.55
N CYS A 41 1.02 -19.68 -11.42
CA CYS A 41 2.01 -20.13 -10.45
C CYS A 41 1.59 -19.77 -9.00
N VAL A 42 1.03 -18.60 -8.77
CA VAL A 42 0.49 -18.21 -7.48
C VAL A 42 -0.63 -19.16 -7.06
N ASP A 43 -1.59 -19.43 -7.94
CA ASP A 43 -2.67 -20.39 -7.66
C ASP A 43 -2.11 -21.78 -7.31
N ALA A 44 -1.13 -22.29 -8.07
CA ALA A 44 -0.48 -23.56 -7.82
C ALA A 44 0.23 -23.62 -6.45
N VAL A 45 0.89 -22.53 -6.03
CA VAL A 45 1.54 -22.41 -4.71
C VAL A 45 0.50 -22.52 -3.59
N TYR A 46 -0.58 -21.75 -3.69
CA TYR A 46 -1.63 -21.78 -2.67
C TYR A 46 -2.44 -23.07 -2.68
N ALA A 47 -2.67 -23.67 -3.85
CA ALA A 47 -3.29 -24.98 -3.95
C ALA A 47 -2.44 -26.09 -3.30
N ALA A 48 -1.12 -26.03 -3.45
CA ALA A 48 -0.19 -26.94 -2.78
C ALA A 48 -0.23 -26.76 -1.26
N TYR A 49 -0.19 -25.51 -0.78
CA TYR A 49 -0.26 -25.19 0.64
C TYR A 49 -1.54 -25.71 1.30
N LYS A 50 -2.70 -25.53 0.64
CA LYS A 50 -4.00 -26.05 1.14
C LYS A 50 -4.00 -27.58 1.29
N ARG A 51 -3.14 -28.30 0.58
CA ARG A 51 -2.95 -29.77 0.67
C ARG A 51 -1.84 -30.17 1.61
N GLY A 52 -1.33 -29.28 2.46
CA GLY A 52 -0.26 -29.56 3.42
C GLY A 52 1.16 -29.38 2.86
N GLY A 53 1.29 -28.71 1.71
CA GLY A 53 2.58 -28.32 1.13
C GLY A 53 3.26 -27.17 1.89
N PRO A 54 4.40 -26.67 1.39
CA PRO A 54 5.20 -25.64 2.03
C PRO A 54 4.45 -24.32 2.16
N VAL A 55 4.83 -23.53 3.16
CA VAL A 55 4.30 -22.16 3.33
C VAL A 55 4.61 -21.32 2.09
N PRO A 56 3.63 -20.58 1.55
CA PRO A 56 3.82 -19.71 0.40
C PRO A 56 4.86 -18.62 0.68
N THR A 57 6.00 -18.69 0.02
CA THR A 57 7.07 -17.68 0.04
C THR A 57 7.49 -17.36 -1.39
N LEU A 58 8.26 -16.29 -1.57
CA LEU A 58 8.84 -15.96 -2.88
C LEU A 58 9.77 -17.08 -3.41
N ARG A 59 10.42 -17.83 -2.51
CA ARG A 59 11.24 -19.00 -2.89
C ARG A 59 10.38 -20.09 -3.51
N VAL A 60 9.28 -20.45 -2.86
CA VAL A 60 8.35 -21.46 -3.40
C VAL A 60 7.73 -21.01 -4.71
N LEU A 61 7.44 -19.72 -4.87
CA LEU A 61 6.95 -19.17 -6.13
C LEU A 61 8.02 -19.26 -7.23
N ARG A 62 9.27 -18.91 -6.94
CA ARG A 62 10.39 -19.03 -7.87
C ARG A 62 10.57 -20.47 -8.35
N GLU A 63 10.50 -21.46 -7.46
CA GLU A 63 10.56 -22.89 -7.83
C GLU A 63 9.42 -23.28 -8.77
N LYS A 64 8.21 -22.75 -8.57
CA LYS A 64 7.08 -22.99 -9.45
C LYS A 64 7.25 -22.35 -10.82
N LEU A 65 7.84 -21.16 -10.89
CA LEU A 65 8.18 -20.49 -12.14
C LEU A 65 9.26 -21.29 -12.92
N LEU A 66 10.32 -21.75 -12.26
CA LEU A 66 11.37 -22.56 -12.88
C LEU A 66 10.85 -23.91 -13.41
N ALA A 67 9.77 -24.42 -12.86
CA ALA A 67 9.14 -25.67 -13.31
C ALA A 67 8.21 -25.48 -14.52
N GLN A 68 7.98 -24.24 -15.00
CA GLN A 68 7.19 -23.98 -16.18
C GLN A 68 8.03 -24.16 -17.45
N PRO A 69 7.41 -24.56 -18.58
CA PRO A 69 8.13 -24.76 -19.83
C PRO A 69 8.47 -23.48 -20.59
N GLU A 70 7.76 -22.37 -20.30
CA GLU A 70 7.89 -21.10 -21.01
C GLU A 70 9.20 -20.36 -20.66
N GLU A 71 9.80 -19.72 -21.63
CA GLU A 71 11.03 -18.92 -21.44
C GLU A 71 10.75 -17.70 -20.56
N GLU A 72 9.60 -17.06 -20.71
CA GLU A 72 9.14 -15.93 -19.90
C GLU A 72 9.06 -16.30 -18.41
N ALA A 73 8.76 -17.55 -18.08
CA ALA A 73 8.74 -18.02 -16.70
C ALA A 73 10.15 -18.08 -16.08
N ARG A 74 11.17 -18.37 -16.91
CA ARG A 74 12.57 -18.30 -16.48
C ARG A 74 13.00 -16.87 -16.20
N ASP A 75 12.61 -15.93 -17.05
CA ASP A 75 12.91 -14.50 -16.85
C ASP A 75 12.27 -13.98 -15.55
N LEU A 76 11.02 -14.35 -15.30
CA LEU A 76 10.34 -14.04 -14.04
C LEU A 76 11.06 -14.67 -12.83
N ALA A 77 11.49 -15.91 -12.93
CA ALA A 77 12.24 -16.57 -11.85
C ALA A 77 13.60 -15.90 -11.60
N LEU A 78 14.27 -15.43 -12.66
CA LEU A 78 15.52 -14.68 -12.56
C LEU A 78 15.30 -13.32 -11.90
N ALA A 79 14.22 -12.62 -12.21
CA ALA A 79 13.86 -11.37 -11.55
C ALA A 79 13.66 -11.53 -10.03
N LEU A 80 13.20 -12.70 -9.55
CA LEU A 80 13.07 -13.01 -8.13
C LEU A 80 14.37 -13.49 -7.48
N GLU A 81 15.43 -13.78 -8.23
CA GLU A 81 16.64 -14.38 -7.67
C GLU A 81 17.28 -13.53 -6.60
N LEU A 82 17.35 -12.22 -6.82
CA LEU A 82 17.89 -11.26 -5.86
C LEU A 82 17.20 -11.33 -4.50
N PHE A 83 15.88 -11.56 -4.48
CA PHE A 83 15.02 -11.57 -3.29
C PHE A 83 14.81 -12.97 -2.68
N THR A 84 15.34 -14.01 -3.31
CA THR A 84 15.11 -15.39 -2.86
C THR A 84 16.37 -16.16 -2.50
N THR A 85 17.44 -15.96 -3.26
CA THR A 85 18.73 -16.62 -3.09
C THR A 85 19.92 -15.65 -3.16
N GLY A 86 19.66 -14.39 -3.56
CA GLY A 86 20.65 -13.32 -3.66
C GLY A 86 20.86 -12.57 -2.36
N SER A 87 21.53 -11.42 -2.46
CA SER A 87 21.90 -10.58 -1.30
C SER A 87 20.73 -9.92 -0.57
N LEU A 88 19.55 -9.91 -1.15
CA LEU A 88 18.32 -9.30 -0.61
C LEU A 88 17.25 -10.35 -0.25
N ASP A 89 17.67 -11.55 0.15
CA ASP A 89 16.80 -12.70 0.38
C ASP A 89 15.89 -12.56 1.62
N ILE A 90 15.98 -11.46 2.35
CA ILE A 90 15.15 -11.18 3.55
C ILE A 90 13.64 -11.30 3.28
N PHE A 91 13.20 -11.05 2.04
CA PHE A 91 11.81 -11.18 1.63
C PHE A 91 11.45 -12.60 1.14
N GLY A 92 12.43 -13.47 1.01
CA GLY A 92 12.25 -14.86 0.53
C GLY A 92 11.91 -15.87 1.63
N HIS A 93 11.95 -15.46 2.88
CA HIS A 93 11.74 -16.34 4.05
C HIS A 93 10.31 -16.28 4.59
N GLU A 94 9.98 -17.25 5.43
CA GLU A 94 8.77 -17.17 6.24
C GLU A 94 8.89 -16.00 7.23
N SER A 95 7.78 -15.29 7.46
CA SER A 95 7.76 -14.19 8.41
C SER A 95 8.00 -14.69 9.83
N THR A 96 9.00 -14.13 10.50
CA THR A 96 9.29 -14.39 11.93
C THR A 96 8.68 -13.34 12.85
N VAL A 97 8.03 -12.31 12.28
CA VAL A 97 7.47 -11.21 13.05
C VAL A 97 6.10 -11.59 13.59
N ASP A 98 5.94 -11.49 14.91
CA ASP A 98 4.64 -11.63 15.56
C ASP A 98 3.81 -10.35 15.36
N LEU A 99 2.89 -10.42 14.41
CA LEU A 99 1.98 -9.33 14.10
C LEU A 99 0.71 -9.33 14.98
N ASP A 100 0.53 -10.31 15.88
CA ASP A 100 -0.65 -10.38 16.76
C ASP A 100 -0.50 -9.50 18.00
N LYS A 101 0.10 -8.33 17.85
CA LYS A 101 0.25 -7.31 18.89
C LYS A 101 -0.77 -6.20 18.70
N ARG A 102 -1.11 -5.53 19.81
CA ARG A 102 -2.02 -4.38 19.78
C ARG A 102 -1.44 -3.19 18.99
N ILE A 103 -0.13 -2.99 19.08
CA ILE A 103 0.61 -1.95 18.35
C ILE A 103 1.73 -2.66 17.61
N VAL A 104 1.82 -2.37 16.31
CA VAL A 104 2.90 -2.85 15.43
C VAL A 104 3.48 -1.63 14.72
N VAL A 105 4.78 -1.51 14.69
CA VAL A 105 5.51 -0.42 14.01
C VAL A 105 6.40 -1.06 12.94
N PHE A 106 6.29 -0.54 11.73
CA PHE A 106 7.18 -0.87 10.62
C PHE A 106 8.14 0.30 10.43
N ASP A 107 9.41 0.09 10.72
CA ASP A 107 10.46 1.07 10.46
C ASP A 107 11.12 0.75 9.12
N ILE A 108 11.02 1.71 8.19
CA ILE A 108 11.61 1.60 6.85
C ILE A 108 12.91 2.42 6.70
N HIS A 109 13.33 3.10 7.76
CA HIS A 109 14.51 3.98 7.71
C HIS A 109 15.80 3.22 7.33
N GLY A 110 15.92 1.97 7.77
CA GLY A 110 17.06 1.10 7.45
C GLY A 110 17.01 0.45 6.07
N LEU A 111 15.91 0.61 5.32
CA LEU A 111 15.81 0.08 3.95
C LEU A 111 16.54 1.03 3.00
N GLY A 112 17.54 0.49 2.28
CA GLY A 112 18.18 1.23 1.20
C GLY A 112 17.19 1.57 0.07
N GLU A 113 17.52 2.58 -0.74
CA GLU A 113 16.65 3.10 -1.81
C GLU A 113 16.14 2.02 -2.76
N GLN A 114 16.92 0.97 -3.03
CA GLN A 114 16.51 -0.15 -3.89
C GLN A 114 15.46 -1.06 -3.25
N LEU A 115 15.48 -1.19 -1.91
CA LEU A 115 14.55 -2.06 -1.17
C LEU A 115 13.31 -1.33 -0.70
N LYS A 116 13.37 -0.02 -0.59
CA LYS A 116 12.27 0.81 -0.08
C LYS A 116 10.95 0.55 -0.81
N PRO A 117 10.88 0.54 -2.15
CA PRO A 117 9.64 0.27 -2.87
C PRO A 117 9.09 -1.14 -2.60
N THR A 118 9.94 -2.17 -2.64
CA THR A 118 9.53 -3.55 -2.33
C THR A 118 9.06 -3.69 -0.88
N GLY A 119 9.80 -3.07 0.06
CA GLY A 119 9.41 -3.02 1.46
C GLY A 119 8.03 -2.38 1.67
N LEU A 120 7.76 -1.27 0.99
CA LEU A 120 6.46 -0.60 1.04
C LEU A 120 5.32 -1.46 0.51
N LEU A 121 5.53 -2.22 -0.58
CA LEU A 121 4.54 -3.18 -1.07
C LEU A 121 4.25 -4.27 -0.04
N VAL A 122 5.29 -4.88 0.54
CA VAL A 122 5.18 -5.96 1.55
C VAL A 122 4.48 -5.45 2.81
N ILE A 123 4.85 -4.26 3.30
CA ILE A 123 4.23 -3.63 4.46
C ILE A 123 2.76 -3.32 4.19
N THR A 124 2.44 -2.74 3.03
CA THR A 124 1.06 -2.40 2.64
C THR A 124 0.18 -3.65 2.57
N ASP A 125 0.66 -4.74 1.96
CA ASP A 125 -0.05 -6.02 1.93
C ASP A 125 -0.23 -6.59 3.36
N THR A 126 0.79 -6.50 4.19
CA THR A 126 0.75 -6.95 5.59
C THR A 126 -0.30 -6.18 6.41
N ILE A 127 -0.34 -4.84 6.25
CA ILE A 127 -1.35 -3.98 6.89
C ILE A 127 -2.74 -4.35 6.40
N LEU A 128 -2.94 -4.50 5.09
CA LEU A 128 -4.23 -4.84 4.49
C LEU A 128 -4.76 -6.17 5.00
N ASN A 129 -3.88 -7.18 5.11
CA ASN A 129 -4.21 -8.47 5.70
C ASN A 129 -4.64 -8.32 7.17
N ARG A 130 -3.91 -7.52 7.94
CA ARG A 130 -4.23 -7.26 9.36
C ARG A 130 -5.56 -6.54 9.52
N VAL A 131 -5.81 -5.50 8.73
CA VAL A 131 -7.09 -4.80 8.70
C VAL A 131 -8.23 -5.75 8.41
N THR A 132 -8.06 -6.62 7.42
CA THR A 132 -9.07 -7.61 7.03
C THR A 132 -9.36 -8.62 8.14
N LEU A 133 -8.31 -9.13 8.81
CA LEU A 133 -8.45 -10.03 9.96
C LEU A 133 -9.19 -9.38 11.13
N ASN A 134 -8.83 -8.14 11.45
CA ASN A 134 -9.45 -7.40 12.52
C ASN A 134 -10.93 -7.08 12.21
N TRP A 135 -11.22 -6.66 10.99
CA TRP A 135 -12.60 -6.41 10.53
C TRP A 135 -13.51 -7.63 10.71
N LYS A 136 -13.03 -8.83 10.33
CA LYS A 136 -13.77 -10.09 10.55
C LYS A 136 -14.03 -10.39 12.02
N LYS A 137 -13.14 -9.94 12.90
CA LYS A 137 -13.29 -10.05 14.36
C LYS A 137 -14.09 -8.87 14.95
N GLY A 138 -14.70 -8.01 14.12
CA GLY A 138 -15.43 -6.82 14.56
C GLY A 138 -14.53 -5.72 15.15
N LYS A 139 -13.21 -5.79 14.93
CA LYS A 139 -12.23 -4.84 15.48
C LYS A 139 -11.93 -3.73 14.48
N ARG A 140 -11.70 -2.53 15.02
CA ARG A 140 -11.17 -1.38 14.27
C ARG A 140 -9.65 -1.45 14.18
N THR A 141 -9.09 -0.90 13.10
CA THR A 141 -7.63 -0.77 12.93
C THR A 141 -7.30 0.67 12.59
N HIS A 142 -6.46 1.29 13.40
CA HIS A 142 -5.89 2.61 13.11
C HIS A 142 -4.51 2.42 12.48
N ILE A 143 -4.26 3.14 11.39
CA ILE A 143 -3.03 3.06 10.61
C ILE A 143 -2.46 4.47 10.56
N PHE A 144 -1.28 4.68 11.12
CA PHE A 144 -0.57 5.96 11.07
C PHE A 144 0.62 5.82 10.14
N ILE A 145 0.73 6.71 9.17
CA ILE A 145 1.79 6.69 8.16
C ILE A 145 2.48 8.03 8.20
N ASP A 146 3.67 8.01 8.75
CA ASP A 146 4.54 9.18 8.77
C ASP A 146 5.32 9.28 7.47
N GLU A 147 5.73 10.49 7.09
CA GLU A 147 6.38 10.81 5.81
C GLU A 147 5.65 10.18 4.61
N PHE A 148 4.33 10.36 4.59
CA PHE A 148 3.43 9.71 3.64
C PHE A 148 3.81 9.89 2.16
N HIS A 149 4.50 10.98 1.82
CA HIS A 149 4.98 11.23 0.47
C HIS A 149 5.89 10.12 -0.08
N VAL A 150 6.63 9.43 0.78
CA VAL A 150 7.55 8.33 0.41
C VAL A 150 6.82 7.19 -0.34
N VAL A 151 5.53 6.97 -0.05
CA VAL A 151 4.72 5.96 -0.74
C VAL A 151 4.60 6.24 -2.24
N PHE A 152 4.65 7.52 -2.64
CA PHE A 152 4.44 7.99 -4.01
C PHE A 152 5.75 8.25 -4.78
N GLU A 153 6.91 8.07 -4.17
CA GLU A 153 8.22 8.14 -4.87
C GLU A 153 8.35 7.04 -5.93
N ASN A 154 7.61 5.94 -5.76
CA ASN A 154 7.50 4.88 -6.75
C ASN A 154 6.04 4.74 -7.20
N GLU A 155 5.80 4.77 -8.51
CA GLU A 155 4.45 4.74 -9.10
C GLU A 155 3.66 3.49 -8.71
N GLN A 156 4.29 2.31 -8.77
CA GLN A 156 3.61 1.04 -8.45
C GLN A 156 3.26 0.95 -6.97
N SER A 157 4.14 1.43 -6.08
CA SER A 157 3.85 1.56 -4.65
C SER A 157 2.64 2.46 -4.41
N GLY A 158 2.58 3.60 -5.10
CA GLY A 158 1.46 4.55 -5.00
C GLY A 158 0.14 3.96 -5.49
N ILE A 159 0.15 3.25 -6.63
CA ILE A 159 -1.04 2.58 -7.18
C ILE A 159 -1.55 1.50 -6.22
N PHE A 160 -0.66 0.62 -5.76
CA PHE A 160 -1.02 -0.46 -4.84
C PHE A 160 -1.55 0.10 -3.51
N PHE A 161 -0.88 1.12 -2.96
CA PHE A 161 -1.32 1.76 -1.71
C PHE A 161 -2.68 2.46 -1.86
N ASN A 162 -2.95 3.12 -2.99
CA ASN A 162 -4.26 3.73 -3.25
C ASN A 162 -5.38 2.68 -3.31
N SER A 163 -5.11 1.49 -3.86
CA SER A 163 -6.04 0.37 -3.82
C SER A 163 -6.29 -0.11 -2.38
N ALA A 164 -5.22 -0.28 -1.59
CA ALA A 164 -5.30 -0.65 -0.18
C ALA A 164 -6.05 0.39 0.67
N TRP A 165 -5.82 1.70 0.44
CA TRP A 165 -6.50 2.80 1.12
C TRP A 165 -8.02 2.71 1.01
N ARG A 166 -8.52 2.44 -0.20
CA ARG A 166 -9.97 2.22 -0.43
C ARG A 166 -10.51 1.01 0.29
N GLN A 167 -9.71 -0.05 0.42
CA GLN A 167 -10.09 -1.26 1.13
C GLN A 167 -10.06 -1.08 2.65
N PHE A 168 -9.13 -0.29 3.19
CA PHE A 168 -9.10 0.04 4.62
C PHE A 168 -10.43 0.64 5.06
N ARG A 169 -10.93 1.64 4.33
CA ARG A 169 -12.21 2.31 4.64
C ARG A 169 -13.38 1.33 4.70
N LYS A 170 -13.44 0.38 3.75
CA LYS A 170 -14.50 -0.64 3.71
C LYS A 170 -14.41 -1.66 4.85
N ARG A 171 -13.25 -1.80 5.47
CA ARG A 171 -12.94 -2.84 6.47
C ARG A 171 -12.67 -2.26 7.86
N ASN A 172 -13.31 -1.17 8.22
CA ASN A 172 -13.11 -0.48 9.51
C ASN A 172 -11.63 -0.15 9.81
N GLY A 173 -10.85 0.14 8.77
CA GLY A 173 -9.51 0.69 8.84
C GLY A 173 -9.57 2.21 8.77
N TYR A 174 -8.85 2.87 9.65
CA TYR A 174 -8.80 4.33 9.77
C TYR A 174 -7.37 4.80 9.50
N PRO A 175 -7.03 5.03 8.22
CA PRO A 175 -5.70 5.52 7.87
C PRO A 175 -5.57 7.01 8.17
N THR A 176 -4.42 7.38 8.75
CA THR A 176 -3.99 8.76 9.01
C THR A 176 -2.64 8.95 8.34
N ALA A 177 -2.59 9.79 7.33
CA ALA A 177 -1.38 10.15 6.62
C ALA A 177 -0.80 11.45 7.18
N ILE A 178 0.49 11.46 7.45
CA ILE A 178 1.23 12.60 7.99
C ILE A 178 2.37 12.90 7.00
N THR A 179 2.53 14.14 6.61
CA THR A 179 3.62 14.56 5.74
C THR A 179 3.99 16.01 5.93
N GLN A 180 5.25 16.32 5.77
CA GLN A 180 5.78 17.68 5.68
C GLN A 180 5.94 18.11 4.22
N ASN A 181 6.00 17.17 3.29
CA ASN A 181 6.25 17.42 1.88
C ASN A 181 4.95 17.34 1.07
N VAL A 182 4.25 18.46 1.00
CA VAL A 182 2.95 18.55 0.34
C VAL A 182 3.10 18.55 -1.19
N GLU A 183 4.19 19.09 -1.72
CA GLU A 183 4.42 19.20 -3.14
C GLU A 183 4.34 17.83 -3.84
N TYR A 184 5.04 16.82 -3.30
CA TYR A 184 4.97 15.45 -3.81
C TYR A 184 3.56 14.86 -3.82
N LEU A 185 2.75 15.19 -2.80
CA LEU A 185 1.36 14.74 -2.76
C LEU A 185 0.51 15.40 -3.83
N LEU A 186 0.75 16.68 -4.10
CA LEU A 186 -0.03 17.45 -5.07
C LEU A 186 0.32 17.10 -6.52
N ASP A 187 1.53 16.63 -6.78
CA ASP A 187 1.98 16.21 -8.11
C ASP A 187 1.58 14.76 -8.44
N SER A 188 1.23 13.95 -7.44
CA SER A 188 0.71 12.59 -7.63
C SER A 188 -0.81 12.60 -7.79
N VAL A 189 -1.32 12.05 -8.90
CA VAL A 189 -2.77 11.88 -9.13
C VAL A 189 -3.42 11.01 -8.05
N GLN A 190 -2.73 9.93 -7.65
CA GLN A 190 -3.19 9.02 -6.62
C GLN A 190 -3.29 9.73 -5.26
N ALA A 191 -2.24 10.43 -4.85
CA ALA A 191 -2.21 11.15 -3.59
C ALA A 191 -3.22 12.31 -3.55
N SER A 192 -3.34 13.09 -4.62
CA SER A 192 -4.33 14.16 -4.76
C SER A 192 -5.77 13.62 -4.63
N THR A 193 -6.04 12.46 -5.24
CA THR A 193 -7.35 11.79 -5.11
C THR A 193 -7.61 11.35 -3.67
N MET A 194 -6.60 10.81 -2.98
CA MET A 194 -6.73 10.39 -1.58
C MET A 194 -6.98 11.59 -0.66
N LEU A 195 -6.24 12.68 -0.86
CA LEU A 195 -6.40 13.92 -0.10
C LEU A 195 -7.80 14.52 -0.29
N SER A 196 -8.29 14.58 -1.54
CA SER A 196 -9.63 15.10 -1.86
C SER A 196 -10.76 14.28 -1.23
N ASN A 197 -10.55 12.99 -1.03
CA ASN A 197 -11.50 12.07 -0.43
C ASN A 197 -11.28 11.86 1.09
N SER A 198 -10.37 12.62 1.70
CA SER A 198 -10.15 12.56 3.14
C SER A 198 -11.26 13.31 3.89
N GLU A 199 -11.84 12.68 4.91
CA GLU A 199 -12.90 13.28 5.72
C GLU A 199 -12.38 14.41 6.62
N PHE A 200 -11.14 14.24 7.11
CA PHE A 200 -10.45 15.22 7.95
C PHE A 200 -9.13 15.59 7.30
N VAL A 201 -8.88 16.86 7.14
CA VAL A 201 -7.59 17.39 6.72
C VAL A 201 -7.14 18.44 7.73
N VAL A 202 -6.02 18.19 8.37
CA VAL A 202 -5.39 19.14 9.30
C VAL A 202 -4.22 19.78 8.57
N MET A 203 -4.25 21.07 8.41
CA MET A 203 -3.19 21.85 7.79
C MET A 203 -2.58 22.77 8.85
N LEU A 204 -1.33 22.55 9.15
CA LEU A 204 -0.51 23.47 9.94
C LEU A 204 0.05 24.55 9.01
N ASN A 205 1.03 25.33 9.45
CA ASN A 205 1.63 26.37 8.63
C ASN A 205 2.21 25.77 7.32
N GLN A 206 1.80 26.35 6.18
CA GLN A 206 2.13 25.84 4.85
C GLN A 206 3.11 26.75 4.12
N ALA A 207 3.99 26.14 3.30
CA ALA A 207 4.87 26.89 2.41
C ALA A 207 4.05 27.70 1.37
N PHE A 208 4.57 28.84 0.96
CA PHE A 208 3.88 29.73 0.01
C PHE A 208 3.57 29.05 -1.32
N SER A 209 4.50 28.20 -1.82
CA SER A 209 4.35 27.44 -3.06
C SER A 209 3.13 26.51 -3.06
N ASP A 210 2.80 25.94 -1.91
CA ASP A 210 1.80 24.87 -1.82
C ASP A 210 0.38 25.41 -1.61
N ARG A 211 0.27 26.64 -1.11
CA ARG A 211 -1.02 27.26 -0.73
C ARG A 211 -2.00 27.34 -1.89
N ALA A 212 -1.56 27.79 -3.06
CA ALA A 212 -2.41 27.93 -4.23
C ALA A 212 -2.94 26.57 -4.73
N LYS A 213 -2.08 25.57 -4.76
CA LYS A 213 -2.46 24.19 -5.13
C LYS A 213 -3.44 23.59 -4.11
N LEU A 214 -3.15 23.75 -2.80
CA LEU A 214 -4.00 23.24 -1.70
C LEU A 214 -5.36 23.93 -1.67
N SER A 215 -5.43 25.26 -1.80
CA SER A 215 -6.69 26.00 -1.78
C SER A 215 -7.61 25.55 -2.90
N LYS A 216 -7.07 25.36 -4.10
CA LYS A 216 -7.82 24.87 -5.26
C LYS A 216 -8.30 23.41 -5.06
N LEU A 217 -7.41 22.52 -4.61
CA LEU A 217 -7.71 21.11 -4.44
C LEU A 217 -8.76 20.87 -3.34
N LEU A 218 -8.65 21.60 -2.23
CA LEU A 218 -9.49 21.43 -1.07
C LEU A 218 -10.66 22.43 -1.01
N ASN A 219 -10.79 23.31 -2.02
CA ASN A 219 -11.80 24.35 -2.10
C ASN A 219 -11.82 25.22 -0.82
N ILE A 220 -10.65 25.79 -0.49
CA ILE A 220 -10.43 26.64 0.68
C ILE A 220 -10.39 28.09 0.24
N SER A 221 -11.15 28.98 0.89
CA SER A 221 -11.16 30.42 0.60
C SER A 221 -9.85 31.10 1.04
N ASP A 222 -9.56 32.28 0.48
CA ASP A 222 -8.39 33.07 0.86
C ASP A 222 -8.41 33.46 2.35
N GLU A 223 -9.60 33.73 2.91
CA GLU A 223 -9.76 33.98 4.34
C GLU A 223 -9.39 32.78 5.18
N GLN A 224 -9.87 31.59 4.81
CA GLN A 224 -9.52 30.35 5.48
C GLN A 224 -8.01 30.02 5.33
N MET A 225 -7.44 30.30 4.16
CA MET A 225 -6.02 30.08 3.91
C MET A 225 -5.13 31.00 4.79
N SER A 226 -5.63 32.15 5.24
CA SER A 226 -4.89 33.03 6.14
C SER A 226 -4.50 32.35 7.46
N TYR A 227 -5.30 31.38 7.95
CA TYR A 227 -5.02 30.60 9.17
C TYR A 227 -3.84 29.64 9.05
N VAL A 228 -3.36 29.35 7.85
CA VAL A 228 -2.20 28.49 7.58
C VAL A 228 -1.04 29.25 6.94
N THR A 229 -1.17 30.58 6.86
CA THR A 229 -0.18 31.42 6.17
C THR A 229 0.91 31.94 7.10
N ASN A 230 0.56 32.32 8.32
CA ASN A 230 1.45 32.84 9.36
C ASN A 230 0.98 32.35 10.71
N ALA A 231 0.54 31.10 10.79
CA ALA A 231 0.04 30.52 12.02
C ALA A 231 1.19 30.30 13.00
N ASP A 232 0.91 30.53 14.28
CA ASP A 232 1.82 30.15 15.36
C ASP A 232 2.03 28.62 15.40
N ALA A 233 3.10 28.19 16.03
CA ALA A 233 3.38 26.76 16.18
C ALA A 233 2.21 26.04 16.85
N GLY A 234 1.72 24.97 16.22
CA GLY A 234 0.58 24.19 16.68
C GLY A 234 -0.80 24.74 16.29
N CYS A 235 -0.86 25.92 15.65
CA CYS A 235 -2.09 26.48 15.09
C CYS A 235 -2.24 26.08 13.62
N GLY A 236 -3.49 26.04 13.13
CA GLY A 236 -3.75 25.65 11.75
C GLY A 236 -5.23 25.61 11.42
N LEU A 237 -5.55 25.04 10.27
CA LEU A 237 -6.90 24.87 9.76
C LEU A 237 -7.29 23.40 9.77
N ILE A 238 -8.47 23.10 10.29
CA ILE A 238 -9.08 21.77 10.18
C ILE A 238 -10.22 21.87 9.18
N LYS A 239 -10.11 21.13 8.08
CA LYS A 239 -11.20 20.92 7.15
C LYS A 239 -11.89 19.61 7.50
N TYR A 240 -13.17 19.70 7.76
CA TYR A 240 -14.06 18.57 8.02
C TYR A 240 -15.10 18.50 6.91
N LEU A 241 -15.11 17.40 6.16
CA LEU A 241 -16.11 17.15 5.14
C LEU A 241 -17.29 16.39 5.78
N SER A 242 -18.12 17.13 6.48
CA SER A 242 -19.43 16.64 6.88
C SER A 242 -20.43 16.95 5.76
N LEU A 243 -20.82 15.97 4.99
CA LEU A 243 -22.13 15.96 4.36
C LEU A 243 -23.12 15.56 5.45
N ILE A 244 -23.49 16.49 6.30
CA ILE A 244 -24.68 16.35 7.09
C ILE A 244 -25.86 16.63 6.15
N HIS A 245 -26.37 15.61 5.48
CA HIS A 245 -27.77 15.57 5.19
C HIS A 245 -28.47 15.28 6.53
N ILE A 246 -28.78 16.31 7.28
CA ILE A 246 -29.87 16.25 8.24
C ILE A 246 -31.10 16.20 7.36
N SER A 247 -31.58 15.00 7.08
CA SER A 247 -32.98 14.82 6.72
C SER A 247 -33.74 15.08 8.02
N GLU A 248 -34.29 16.26 8.12
CA GLU A 248 -35.33 16.52 9.14
C GLU A 248 -36.50 15.55 8.90
N PRO A 249 -37.15 15.09 9.99
CA PRO A 249 -38.24 14.13 9.96
C PRO A 249 -39.46 14.61 9.21
#